data_47f2e7b5d7ef513599f987e97578874a
#
_entry.id   47f2e7b5d7ef513599f987e97578874a
#
_cell.length_a   1.000
_cell.length_b   1.000
_cell.length_c   1.000
_cell.angle_alpha   90.00
_cell.angle_beta   90.00
_cell.angle_gamma   90.00
#
_symmetry.space_group_name_H-M   'P 1'
#
loop_
_entity.id
_entity.type
_entity.pdbx_description
1 polymer ?
#
loop_
_entity_poly.entity_id
_entity_poly.type
_entity_poly.pdbx_seq_one_letter_code
_entity_poly.pdbx_strand_id
1 'polypeptide(L)'
;MVVLALVAALGLADTAVASQVERTLAPAGAEAQVTATPFALSGVSGRIPRVTVRRTDADIPGPGVGTASVEMFNLELDTPKDALHGEIVGANARLVRRRIRLDGVGFGELLGITDLDIANPYDISPAGGVASEARLTGTVPGADQPATVIVTLRLADGVFHMRPSQLLEVPDGDEQAVLDGFTFALDTRTLPLGGPADLVQLTGGSLEFSHDRVNTVVEPADLEPLARASTLENHD
;
A
#
# COMPACT_ATOMS: atom_id res chain seq x y z
N MET A 1 -23.57 38.33 -7.29
CA MET A 1 -22.62 37.86 -8.31
C MET A 1 -21.13 38.01 -7.93
N VAL A 2 -20.72 39.20 -7.42
CA VAL A 2 -19.28 39.45 -7.08
C VAL A 2 -18.73 38.50 -6.04
N VAL A 3 -19.48 38.19 -4.97
CA VAL A 3 -19.05 37.28 -3.89
C VAL A 3 -18.87 35.86 -4.43
N LEU A 4 -19.77 35.38 -5.28
CA LEU A 4 -19.66 34.03 -5.88
C LEU A 4 -18.44 33.93 -6.81
N ALA A 5 -18.14 34.98 -7.56
CA ALA A 5 -16.96 35.04 -8.42
C ALA A 5 -15.65 35.05 -7.59
N LEU A 6 -15.64 35.74 -6.45
CA LEU A 6 -14.50 35.80 -5.55
C LEU A 6 -14.22 34.43 -4.88
N VAL A 7 -15.27 33.75 -4.41
CA VAL A 7 -15.17 32.40 -3.82
C VAL A 7 -14.69 31.38 -4.86
N ALA A 8 -15.22 31.47 -6.10
CA ALA A 8 -14.75 30.59 -7.19
C ALA A 8 -13.29 30.86 -7.55
N ALA A 9 -12.86 32.12 -7.61
CA ALA A 9 -11.47 32.48 -7.89
C ALA A 9 -10.50 32.00 -6.80
N LEU A 10 -10.89 32.11 -5.53
CA LEU A 10 -10.11 31.59 -4.40
C LEU A 10 -10.02 30.06 -4.45
N GLY A 11 -11.11 29.36 -4.77
CA GLY A 11 -11.09 27.91 -4.91
C GLY A 11 -10.20 27.43 -6.05
N LEU A 12 -10.20 28.13 -7.20
CA LEU A 12 -9.32 27.82 -8.32
C LEU A 12 -7.85 28.07 -8.00
N ALA A 13 -7.53 29.14 -7.28
CA ALA A 13 -6.16 29.43 -6.85
C ALA A 13 -5.67 28.39 -5.86
N ASP A 14 -6.49 27.96 -4.91
CA ASP A 14 -6.18 26.92 -3.93
C ASP A 14 -5.87 25.59 -4.61
N THR A 15 -6.69 25.18 -5.56
CA THR A 15 -6.49 23.95 -6.36
C THR A 15 -5.20 24.03 -7.19
N ALA A 16 -4.87 25.18 -7.76
CA ALA A 16 -3.65 25.35 -8.54
C ALA A 16 -2.39 25.21 -7.68
N VAL A 17 -2.40 25.76 -6.46
CA VAL A 17 -1.28 25.62 -5.51
C VAL A 17 -1.15 24.17 -5.06
N ALA A 18 -2.24 23.51 -4.69
CA ALA A 18 -2.24 22.08 -4.32
C ALA A 18 -1.66 21.23 -5.45
N SER A 19 -2.10 21.40 -6.69
CA SER A 19 -1.60 20.67 -7.86
C SER A 19 -0.12 20.96 -8.17
N GLN A 20 0.38 22.14 -7.84
CA GLN A 20 1.80 22.43 -7.97
C GLN A 20 2.62 21.66 -6.94
N VAL A 21 2.16 21.62 -5.69
CA VAL A 21 2.80 20.87 -4.60
C VAL A 21 2.79 19.37 -4.89
N GLU A 22 1.67 18.83 -5.35
CA GLU A 22 1.55 17.42 -5.75
C GLU A 22 2.59 17.05 -6.82
N ARG A 23 2.80 17.90 -7.82
CA ARG A 23 3.84 17.70 -8.84
C ARG A 23 5.26 17.76 -8.29
N THR A 24 5.50 18.60 -7.30
CA THR A 24 6.81 18.69 -6.64
C THR A 24 7.10 17.47 -5.80
N LEU A 25 6.07 16.91 -5.13
CA LEU A 25 6.19 15.74 -4.27
C LEU A 25 6.23 14.41 -5.04
N ALA A 26 5.75 14.38 -6.29
CA ALA A 26 5.70 13.16 -7.08
C ALA A 26 7.07 12.82 -7.67
N PRO A 27 7.72 11.73 -7.26
CA PRO A 27 8.91 11.23 -7.91
C PRO A 27 8.58 10.69 -9.32
N ALA A 28 9.61 10.47 -10.14
CA ALA A 28 9.42 9.96 -11.49
C ALA A 28 8.62 8.63 -11.50
N GLY A 29 7.51 8.60 -12.22
CA GLY A 29 6.64 7.42 -12.33
C GLY A 29 5.74 7.16 -11.11
N ALA A 30 5.60 8.14 -10.21
CA ALA A 30 4.65 8.08 -9.11
C ALA A 30 3.68 9.27 -9.17
N GLU A 31 2.57 9.13 -8.46
CA GLU A 31 1.58 10.19 -8.26
C GLU A 31 1.60 10.63 -6.80
N ALA A 32 1.53 11.93 -6.56
CA ALA A 32 1.34 12.48 -5.23
C ALA A 32 -0.02 13.16 -5.12
N GLN A 33 -0.65 13.04 -3.98
CA GLN A 33 -1.90 13.70 -3.64
C GLN A 33 -1.80 14.33 -2.26
N VAL A 34 -2.21 15.59 -2.16
CA VAL A 34 -2.27 16.33 -0.90
C VAL A 34 -3.73 16.58 -0.54
N THR A 35 -4.10 16.20 0.68
CA THR A 35 -5.45 16.44 1.20
C THR A 35 -5.41 17.51 2.28
N ALA A 36 -5.85 18.71 1.93
CA ALA A 36 -6.13 19.83 2.82
C ALA A 36 -7.17 20.73 2.15
N THR A 37 -8.15 21.26 2.88
CA THR A 37 -9.19 22.12 2.29
C THR A 37 -9.52 23.27 3.25
N PRO A 38 -9.21 24.50 2.88
CA PRO A 38 -8.39 24.92 1.74
C PRO A 38 -6.89 24.69 1.97
N PHE A 39 -6.18 24.29 0.92
CA PHE A 39 -4.75 23.96 0.98
C PHE A 39 -3.87 25.17 1.36
N ALA A 40 -4.25 26.37 0.93
CA ALA A 40 -3.56 27.62 1.26
C ALA A 40 -3.41 27.86 2.77
N LEU A 41 -4.33 27.33 3.61
CA LEU A 41 -4.21 27.39 5.07
C LEU A 41 -2.99 26.60 5.61
N SER A 42 -2.52 25.59 4.89
CA SER A 42 -1.31 24.86 5.26
C SER A 42 -0.08 25.77 5.25
N GLY A 43 -0.02 26.74 4.33
CA GLY A 43 1.05 27.75 4.27
C GLY A 43 1.04 28.75 5.42
N VAL A 44 -0.05 28.83 6.19
CA VAL A 44 -0.17 29.67 7.38
C VAL A 44 -0.01 28.85 8.66
N SER A 45 -0.61 27.66 8.70
CA SER A 45 -0.63 26.80 9.87
C SER A 45 0.61 25.91 10.00
N GLY A 46 1.33 25.66 8.91
CA GLY A 46 2.40 24.66 8.84
C GLY A 46 1.90 23.22 8.96
N ARG A 47 0.59 22.98 8.76
CA ARG A 47 -0.01 21.66 8.92
C ARG A 47 -0.60 21.14 7.63
N ILE A 48 -0.26 19.89 7.29
CA ILE A 48 -0.86 19.17 6.17
C ILE A 48 -1.54 17.92 6.74
N PRO A 49 -2.86 17.77 6.63
CA PRO A 49 -3.58 16.63 7.18
C PRO A 49 -3.13 15.30 6.60
N ARG A 50 -2.90 15.23 5.27
CA ARG A 50 -2.48 14.00 4.61
C ARG A 50 -1.73 14.29 3.32
N VAL A 51 -0.64 13.55 3.12
CA VAL A 51 0.07 13.42 1.84
C VAL A 51 0.11 11.94 1.48
N THR A 52 -0.18 11.62 0.23
CA THR A 52 -0.08 10.27 -0.31
C THR A 52 0.82 10.30 -1.53
N VAL A 53 1.83 9.45 -1.56
CA VAL A 53 2.65 9.18 -2.74
C VAL A 53 2.41 7.75 -3.17
N ARG A 54 2.07 7.53 -4.44
CA ARG A 54 1.64 6.24 -4.95
C ARG A 54 2.31 5.93 -6.29
N ARG A 55 2.72 4.68 -6.46
CA ARG A 55 3.17 4.12 -7.74
C ARG A 55 2.35 2.89 -8.04
N THR A 56 1.59 2.92 -9.13
CA THR A 56 0.88 1.76 -9.70
C THR A 56 1.80 1.02 -10.66
N ASP A 57 1.51 -0.23 -10.93
CA ASP A 57 2.30 -1.10 -11.83
C ASP A 57 3.80 -1.05 -11.49
N ALA A 58 4.08 -1.01 -10.19
CA ALA A 58 5.43 -0.92 -9.68
C ALA A 58 6.11 -2.29 -9.71
N ASP A 59 7.37 -2.31 -10.14
CA ASP A 59 8.21 -3.51 -10.04
C ASP A 59 8.67 -3.69 -8.59
N ILE A 60 7.98 -4.57 -7.87
CA ILE A 60 8.22 -4.86 -6.46
C ILE A 60 9.22 -6.01 -6.37
N PRO A 61 10.36 -5.84 -5.70
CA PRO A 61 11.36 -6.89 -5.55
C PRO A 61 10.77 -8.16 -4.91
N GLY A 62 10.82 -9.26 -5.65
CA GLY A 62 10.25 -10.56 -5.30
C GLY A 62 8.90 -10.81 -5.96
N PRO A 63 7.84 -10.12 -5.57
CA PRO A 63 6.50 -10.30 -6.17
C PRO A 63 6.33 -9.88 -7.63
N GLY A 64 7.22 -9.08 -8.19
CA GLY A 64 7.02 -8.53 -9.53
C GLY A 64 6.08 -7.31 -9.51
N VAL A 65 4.95 -7.36 -10.24
CA VAL A 65 4.06 -6.20 -10.40
C VAL A 65 3.14 -6.01 -9.21
N GLY A 66 3.00 -4.76 -8.75
CA GLY A 66 2.08 -4.40 -7.67
C GLY A 66 1.90 -2.89 -7.54
N THR A 67 1.23 -2.48 -6.47
CA THR A 67 1.08 -1.06 -6.12
C THR A 67 1.83 -0.77 -4.82
N ALA A 68 2.72 0.23 -4.86
CA ALA A 68 3.39 0.75 -3.68
C ALA A 68 2.85 2.13 -3.32
N SER A 69 2.65 2.40 -2.03
CA SER A 69 2.22 3.72 -1.56
C SER A 69 2.80 4.07 -0.21
N VAL A 70 2.99 5.38 0.00
CA VAL A 70 3.33 5.97 1.29
C VAL A 70 2.28 7.01 1.63
N GLU A 71 1.68 6.88 2.80
CA GLU A 71 0.73 7.84 3.34
C GLU A 71 1.31 8.48 4.60
N MET A 72 1.33 9.78 4.62
CA MET A 72 1.82 10.59 5.74
C MET A 72 0.65 11.39 6.30
N PHE A 73 0.42 11.28 7.61
CA PHE A 73 -0.74 11.88 8.27
C PHE A 73 -0.31 12.92 9.30
N ASN A 74 -1.06 14.03 9.32
CA ASN A 74 -0.89 15.14 10.27
C ASN A 74 0.56 15.61 10.34
N LEU A 75 1.06 16.09 9.20
CA LEU A 75 2.39 16.66 9.12
C LEU A 75 2.38 18.04 9.79
N GLU A 76 3.40 18.30 10.58
CA GLU A 76 3.68 19.61 11.16
C GLU A 76 5.07 20.06 10.69
N LEU A 77 5.10 21.18 9.95
CA LEU A 77 6.31 21.78 9.41
C LEU A 77 6.79 22.91 10.30
N ASP A 78 8.09 23.00 10.54
CA ASP A 78 8.70 24.08 11.32
C ASP A 78 8.52 25.44 10.63
N THR A 79 8.59 25.46 9.30
CA THR A 79 8.34 26.63 8.47
C THR A 79 7.01 26.47 7.71
N PRO A 80 5.94 27.19 8.09
CA PRO A 80 4.64 27.03 7.43
C PRO A 80 4.64 27.21 5.92
N LYS A 81 5.48 28.10 5.39
CA LYS A 81 5.57 28.38 3.95
C LYS A 81 6.07 27.18 3.14
N ASP A 82 6.84 26.28 3.74
CA ASP A 82 7.38 25.08 3.08
C ASP A 82 6.25 24.16 2.60
N ALA A 83 5.09 24.21 3.29
CA ALA A 83 3.89 23.49 2.86
C ALA A 83 3.46 23.86 1.43
N LEU A 84 3.57 25.15 1.05
CA LEU A 84 3.19 25.65 -0.27
C LEU A 84 4.22 25.31 -1.37
N HIS A 85 5.42 24.90 -0.98
CA HIS A 85 6.49 24.52 -1.90
C HIS A 85 6.65 23.00 -2.00
N GLY A 86 5.96 22.23 -1.15
CA GLY A 86 6.12 20.78 -1.08
C GLY A 86 7.39 20.33 -0.36
N GLU A 87 8.00 21.19 0.42
CA GLU A 87 9.22 20.91 1.20
C GLU A 87 8.79 20.27 2.54
N ILE A 88 8.46 18.96 2.50
CA ILE A 88 7.93 18.23 3.65
C ILE A 88 8.96 17.32 4.33
N VAL A 89 10.13 17.14 3.74
CA VAL A 89 11.23 16.39 4.37
C VAL A 89 11.69 17.12 5.62
N GLY A 90 11.79 16.41 6.74
CA GLY A 90 12.06 17.00 8.05
C GLY A 90 10.80 17.34 8.85
N ALA A 91 9.60 17.36 8.24
CA ALA A 91 8.36 17.58 8.96
C ALA A 91 8.08 16.46 9.97
N ASN A 92 7.45 16.80 11.10
CA ASN A 92 6.97 15.81 12.05
C ASN A 92 5.65 15.22 11.54
N ALA A 93 5.59 13.91 11.35
CA ALA A 93 4.38 13.19 10.98
C ALA A 93 3.85 12.38 12.17
N ARG A 94 2.56 12.43 12.41
CA ARG A 94 1.94 11.57 13.41
C ARG A 94 2.00 10.10 13.00
N LEU A 95 1.89 9.82 11.71
CA LEU A 95 1.95 8.49 11.15
C LEU A 95 2.52 8.56 9.73
N VAL A 96 3.50 7.72 9.44
CA VAL A 96 3.94 7.38 8.10
C VAL A 96 3.62 5.91 7.88
N ARG A 97 2.75 5.62 6.91
CA ARG A 97 2.32 4.26 6.55
C ARG A 97 2.79 3.92 5.17
N ARG A 98 3.59 2.86 5.07
CA ARG A 98 3.97 2.27 3.79
C ARG A 98 3.11 1.06 3.49
N ARG A 99 2.70 0.91 2.23
CA ARG A 99 1.87 -0.20 1.79
C ARG A 99 2.37 -0.78 0.48
N ILE A 100 2.33 -2.10 0.42
CA ILE A 100 2.48 -2.88 -0.81
C ILE A 100 1.19 -3.66 -1.01
N ARG A 101 0.60 -3.51 -2.19
CA ARG A 101 -0.59 -4.24 -2.59
C ARG A 101 -0.27 -5.11 -3.78
N LEU A 102 -0.56 -6.40 -3.65
CA LEU A 102 -0.39 -7.41 -4.68
C LEU A 102 -1.76 -7.94 -5.08
N ASP A 103 -2.12 -7.79 -6.32
CA ASP A 103 -3.31 -8.40 -6.91
C ASP A 103 -3.05 -9.87 -7.30
N GLY A 104 -4.01 -10.48 -7.99
CA GLY A 104 -3.87 -11.87 -8.46
C GLY A 104 -2.66 -12.09 -9.34
N VAL A 105 -2.25 -11.10 -10.14
CA VAL A 105 -1.06 -11.20 -10.99
C VAL A 105 0.22 -11.21 -10.16
N GLY A 106 0.44 -10.15 -9.35
CA GLY A 106 1.66 -10.02 -8.57
C GLY A 106 1.80 -11.08 -7.48
N PHE A 107 0.70 -11.47 -6.83
CA PHE A 107 0.76 -12.54 -5.83
C PHE A 107 0.83 -13.93 -6.47
N GLY A 108 0.16 -14.12 -7.63
CA GLY A 108 0.23 -15.35 -8.40
C GLY A 108 1.64 -15.66 -8.89
N GLU A 109 2.42 -14.66 -9.25
CA GLU A 109 3.82 -14.82 -9.65
C GLU A 109 4.67 -15.44 -8.53
N LEU A 110 4.43 -15.05 -7.27
CA LEU A 110 5.08 -15.67 -6.10
C LEU A 110 4.71 -17.14 -5.90
N LEU A 111 3.49 -17.53 -6.26
CA LEU A 111 2.99 -18.90 -6.12
C LEU A 111 3.27 -19.77 -7.35
N GLY A 112 3.69 -19.16 -8.48
CA GLY A 112 3.77 -19.82 -9.77
C GLY A 112 2.39 -20.10 -10.38
N ILE A 113 1.34 -19.37 -9.98
CA ILE A 113 -0.04 -19.50 -10.44
C ILE A 113 -0.39 -18.27 -11.31
N THR A 114 -0.51 -18.45 -12.61
CA THR A 114 -0.68 -17.35 -13.56
C THR A 114 -2.12 -16.85 -13.72
N ASP A 115 -3.09 -17.66 -13.30
CA ASP A 115 -4.52 -17.40 -13.36
C ASP A 115 -5.14 -17.17 -11.97
N LEU A 116 -4.33 -16.69 -11.00
CA LEU A 116 -4.78 -16.50 -9.63
C LEU A 116 -5.84 -15.40 -9.53
N ASP A 117 -7.01 -15.76 -9.01
CA ASP A 117 -8.04 -14.83 -8.55
C ASP A 117 -8.06 -14.76 -7.02
N ILE A 118 -8.15 -13.54 -6.50
CA ILE A 118 -8.19 -13.28 -5.06
C ILE A 118 -9.52 -12.62 -4.72
N ALA A 119 -10.32 -13.25 -3.88
CA ALA A 119 -11.63 -12.75 -3.49
C ALA A 119 -11.88 -12.84 -1.98
N ASN A 120 -12.91 -12.16 -1.52
CA ASN A 120 -13.40 -12.34 -0.16
C ASN A 120 -13.97 -13.75 0.00
N PRO A 121 -13.62 -14.48 1.07
CA PRO A 121 -14.11 -15.84 1.29
C PRO A 121 -15.62 -15.92 1.51
N TYR A 122 -16.23 -14.84 2.00
CA TYR A 122 -17.64 -14.81 2.35
C TYR A 122 -18.38 -13.71 1.60
N ASP A 123 -19.51 -14.04 1.01
CA ASP A 123 -20.38 -13.13 0.25
C ASP A 123 -21.20 -12.21 1.19
N ILE A 124 -20.56 -11.71 2.23
CA ILE A 124 -21.20 -11.03 3.34
C ILE A 124 -20.70 -9.59 3.44
N SER A 125 -21.53 -8.68 3.00
CA SER A 125 -21.42 -7.25 3.28
C SER A 125 -20.41 -6.48 2.42
N PRO A 126 -20.77 -5.25 2.02
CA PRO A 126 -19.84 -4.29 1.38
C PRO A 126 -18.64 -3.92 2.26
N ALA A 127 -18.68 -4.25 3.56
CA ALA A 127 -17.62 -3.94 4.51
C ALA A 127 -16.51 -5.01 4.61
N GLY A 128 -16.57 -6.07 3.81
CA GLY A 128 -15.58 -7.13 3.79
C GLY A 128 -15.80 -8.23 4.85
N GLY A 129 -15.28 -9.44 4.58
CA GLY A 129 -15.17 -10.55 5.52
C GLY A 129 -14.02 -10.36 6.51
N VAL A 130 -13.57 -11.45 7.12
CA VAL A 130 -12.41 -11.43 8.02
C VAL A 130 -11.16 -11.09 7.22
N ALA A 131 -10.51 -9.98 7.56
CA ALA A 131 -9.33 -9.49 6.84
C ALA A 131 -8.15 -10.48 6.82
N SER A 132 -8.19 -11.49 7.69
CA SER A 132 -7.18 -12.55 7.84
C SER A 132 -7.46 -13.80 7.01
N GLU A 133 -8.46 -13.80 6.13
CA GLU A 133 -8.79 -14.90 5.24
C GLU A 133 -9.01 -14.39 3.82
N ALA A 134 -8.70 -15.24 2.83
CA ALA A 134 -8.97 -14.99 1.42
C ALA A 134 -9.47 -16.25 0.74
N ARG A 135 -10.33 -16.10 -0.27
CA ARG A 135 -10.65 -17.15 -1.23
C ARG A 135 -9.71 -16.97 -2.41
N LEU A 136 -8.98 -18.02 -2.73
CA LEU A 136 -8.09 -18.07 -3.85
C LEU A 136 -8.59 -19.09 -4.86
N THR A 137 -8.59 -18.73 -6.13
CA THR A 137 -8.90 -19.64 -7.24
C THR A 137 -7.75 -19.56 -8.25
N GLY A 138 -7.22 -20.70 -8.67
CA GLY A 138 -6.16 -20.73 -9.67
C GLY A 138 -5.62 -22.14 -9.91
N THR A 139 -4.87 -22.30 -11.00
CA THR A 139 -4.28 -23.57 -11.41
C THR A 139 -2.88 -23.72 -10.82
N VAL A 140 -2.74 -24.60 -9.82
CA VAL A 140 -1.43 -24.86 -9.20
C VAL A 140 -0.47 -25.52 -10.21
N PRO A 141 0.85 -25.32 -10.09
CA PRO A 141 1.81 -25.92 -10.99
C PRO A 141 1.66 -27.46 -11.07
N GLY A 142 1.46 -27.95 -12.29
CA GLY A 142 1.31 -29.39 -12.56
C GLY A 142 -0.13 -29.89 -12.56
N ALA A 143 -1.12 -29.07 -12.20
CA ALA A 143 -2.54 -29.39 -12.35
C ALA A 143 -3.08 -28.95 -13.73
N ASP A 144 -4.11 -29.62 -14.20
CA ASP A 144 -4.78 -29.31 -15.46
C ASP A 144 -6.01 -28.40 -15.28
N GLN A 145 -6.49 -28.23 -14.07
CA GLN A 145 -7.69 -27.46 -13.75
C GLN A 145 -7.48 -26.58 -12.52
N PRO A 146 -8.16 -25.43 -12.44
CA PRO A 146 -8.11 -24.57 -11.27
C PRO A 146 -8.73 -25.21 -10.03
N ALA A 147 -8.20 -24.90 -8.88
CA ALA A 147 -8.75 -25.22 -7.58
C ALA A 147 -9.21 -23.96 -6.87
N THR A 148 -10.21 -24.07 -6.00
CA THR A 148 -10.70 -22.97 -5.14
C THR A 148 -10.51 -23.34 -3.68
N VAL A 149 -9.81 -22.49 -2.94
CA VAL A 149 -9.50 -22.70 -1.52
C VAL A 149 -9.78 -21.44 -0.69
N ILE A 150 -10.11 -21.62 0.59
CA ILE A 150 -10.00 -20.55 1.57
C ILE A 150 -8.66 -20.71 2.26
N VAL A 151 -7.91 -19.61 2.35
CA VAL A 151 -6.61 -19.56 3.04
C VAL A 151 -6.67 -18.63 4.24
N THR A 152 -5.93 -18.97 5.30
CA THR A 152 -5.65 -18.06 6.40
C THR A 152 -4.41 -17.25 6.09
N LEU A 153 -4.45 -15.96 6.42
CA LEU A 153 -3.36 -15.00 6.28
C LEU A 153 -2.85 -14.65 7.69
N ARG A 154 -1.62 -14.99 8.01
CA ARG A 154 -1.02 -14.72 9.31
C ARG A 154 0.30 -14.02 9.16
N LEU A 155 0.55 -13.10 10.06
CA LEU A 155 1.84 -12.43 10.20
C LEU A 155 2.43 -12.81 11.58
N ALA A 156 3.64 -13.33 11.59
CA ALA A 156 4.35 -13.69 12.81
C ALA A 156 5.85 -13.34 12.65
N ASP A 157 6.38 -12.53 13.54
CA ASP A 157 7.79 -12.11 13.58
C ASP A 157 8.31 -11.52 12.25
N GLY A 158 7.44 -10.79 11.55
CA GLY A 158 7.74 -10.19 10.24
C GLY A 158 7.69 -11.18 9.08
N VAL A 159 7.29 -12.43 9.31
CA VAL A 159 7.07 -13.43 8.26
C VAL A 159 5.57 -13.59 8.03
N PHE A 160 5.18 -13.42 6.78
CA PHE A 160 3.83 -13.74 6.32
C PHE A 160 3.71 -15.25 6.07
N HIS A 161 2.64 -15.83 6.56
CA HIS A 161 2.27 -17.23 6.35
C HIS A 161 0.87 -17.31 5.77
N MET A 162 0.74 -18.04 4.67
CA MET A 162 -0.52 -18.40 4.06
C MET A 162 -0.68 -19.92 4.09
N ARG A 163 -1.85 -20.41 4.51
CA ARG A 163 -2.17 -21.83 4.57
C ARG A 163 -3.64 -22.07 4.20
N PRO A 164 -3.94 -23.09 3.39
CA PRO A 164 -5.31 -23.53 3.19
C PRO A 164 -5.98 -23.89 4.51
N SER A 165 -7.17 -23.36 4.72
CA SER A 165 -8.07 -23.69 5.85
C SER A 165 -9.27 -24.51 5.40
N GLN A 166 -9.67 -24.33 4.13
CA GLN A 166 -10.78 -25.07 3.53
C GLN A 166 -10.54 -25.27 2.04
N LEU A 167 -10.75 -26.49 1.56
CA LEU A 167 -10.82 -26.82 0.15
C LEU A 167 -12.28 -26.73 -0.30
N LEU A 168 -12.57 -25.89 -1.30
CA LEU A 168 -13.93 -25.69 -1.81
C LEU A 168 -14.16 -26.48 -3.11
N GLU A 169 -13.24 -26.30 -4.06
CA GLU A 169 -13.27 -27.01 -5.35
C GLU A 169 -11.86 -27.51 -5.63
N VAL A 170 -11.69 -28.81 -5.73
CA VAL A 170 -10.40 -29.47 -5.98
C VAL A 170 -10.61 -30.53 -7.05
N PRO A 171 -9.79 -30.55 -8.11
CA PRO A 171 -9.79 -31.63 -9.09
C PRO A 171 -9.47 -32.97 -8.45
N ASP A 172 -10.08 -34.05 -8.98
CA ASP A 172 -9.88 -35.39 -8.46
C ASP A 172 -8.40 -35.82 -8.48
N GLY A 173 -7.88 -36.19 -7.32
CA GLY A 173 -6.50 -36.68 -7.17
C GLY A 173 -5.44 -35.60 -6.89
N ASP A 174 -5.79 -34.32 -6.93
CA ASP A 174 -4.85 -33.20 -6.82
C ASP A 174 -4.84 -32.52 -5.42
N GLU A 175 -5.54 -33.09 -4.44
CA GLU A 175 -5.71 -32.46 -3.12
C GLU A 175 -4.39 -32.06 -2.46
N GLN A 176 -3.36 -32.94 -2.48
CA GLN A 176 -2.06 -32.65 -1.87
C GLN A 176 -1.31 -31.55 -2.64
N ALA A 177 -1.36 -31.58 -3.98
CA ALA A 177 -0.74 -30.58 -4.81
C ALA A 177 -1.38 -29.18 -4.58
N VAL A 178 -2.70 -29.14 -4.40
CA VAL A 178 -3.44 -27.92 -4.08
C VAL A 178 -3.06 -27.39 -2.68
N LEU A 179 -2.99 -28.26 -1.66
CA LEU A 179 -2.54 -27.86 -0.33
C LEU A 179 -1.13 -27.28 -0.35
N ASP A 180 -0.21 -27.92 -1.07
CA ASP A 180 1.17 -27.45 -1.19
C ASP A 180 1.26 -26.14 -1.99
N GLY A 181 0.56 -26.05 -3.12
CA GLY A 181 0.55 -24.87 -4.01
C GLY A 181 -0.01 -23.61 -3.38
N PHE A 182 -0.97 -23.73 -2.45
CA PHE A 182 -1.52 -22.62 -1.69
C PHE A 182 -0.92 -22.45 -0.28
N THR A 183 0.15 -23.18 0.04
CA THR A 183 0.94 -22.97 1.26
C THR A 183 2.16 -22.11 0.94
N PHE A 184 2.28 -20.94 1.58
CA PHE A 184 3.33 -19.99 1.25
C PHE A 184 3.84 -19.24 2.49
N ALA A 185 5.11 -18.86 2.46
CA ALA A 185 5.71 -17.99 3.47
C ALA A 185 6.62 -16.94 2.81
N LEU A 186 6.55 -15.70 3.28
CA LEU A 186 7.35 -14.57 2.80
C LEU A 186 7.92 -13.78 3.97
N ASP A 187 9.23 -13.60 4.00
CA ASP A 187 9.84 -12.60 4.90
C ASP A 187 9.50 -11.19 4.37
N THR A 188 8.64 -10.49 5.09
CA THR A 188 8.16 -9.17 4.66
C THR A 188 9.22 -8.08 4.73
N ARG A 189 10.41 -8.33 5.34
CA ARG A 189 11.56 -7.42 5.31
C ARG A 189 12.14 -7.28 3.91
N THR A 190 11.86 -8.24 3.02
CA THR A 190 12.25 -8.17 1.60
C THR A 190 11.42 -7.19 0.80
N LEU A 191 10.21 -6.84 1.29
CA LEU A 191 9.35 -5.85 0.67
C LEU A 191 9.84 -4.42 0.97
N PRO A 192 9.62 -3.45 0.07
CA PRO A 192 10.03 -2.06 0.27
C PRO A 192 9.08 -1.30 1.23
N LEU A 193 8.86 -1.85 2.43
CA LEU A 193 8.02 -1.26 3.46
C LEU A 193 8.79 -0.36 4.44
N GLY A 194 10.12 -0.44 4.44
CA GLY A 194 10.96 0.28 5.40
C GLY A 194 11.08 -0.40 6.77
N GLY A 195 10.53 -1.60 6.90
CA GLY A 195 10.54 -2.46 8.07
C GLY A 195 9.74 -3.73 7.81
N PRO A 196 9.68 -4.67 8.77
CA PRO A 196 8.78 -5.81 8.66
C PRO A 196 7.32 -5.32 8.61
N ALA A 197 6.46 -6.03 7.91
CA ALA A 197 5.04 -5.67 7.92
C ALA A 197 4.46 -5.80 9.33
N ASP A 198 3.59 -4.86 9.69
CA ASP A 198 2.80 -4.88 10.94
C ASP A 198 1.42 -5.49 10.71
N LEU A 199 0.94 -5.42 9.45
CA LEU A 199 -0.39 -5.91 9.07
C LEU A 199 -0.35 -6.52 7.68
N VAL A 200 -1.07 -7.62 7.52
CA VAL A 200 -1.49 -8.18 6.24
C VAL A 200 -3.00 -8.30 6.22
N GLN A 201 -3.62 -7.91 5.12
CA GLN A 201 -5.07 -7.99 4.97
C GLN A 201 -5.49 -8.14 3.52
N LEU A 202 -6.70 -8.69 3.32
CA LEU A 202 -7.37 -8.67 2.04
C LEU A 202 -8.07 -7.32 1.84
N THR A 203 -7.82 -6.67 0.70
CA THR A 203 -8.42 -5.39 0.36
C THR A 203 -8.74 -5.34 -1.14
N GLY A 204 -10.03 -5.35 -1.49
CA GLY A 204 -10.50 -5.19 -2.88
C GLY A 204 -9.86 -6.17 -3.88
N GLY A 205 -9.82 -7.47 -3.56
CA GLY A 205 -9.23 -8.48 -4.45
C GLY A 205 -7.70 -8.47 -4.52
N SER A 206 -7.05 -7.89 -3.51
CA SER A 206 -5.58 -7.83 -3.42
C SER A 206 -5.13 -8.12 -2.00
N LEU A 207 -3.94 -8.68 -1.83
CA LEU A 207 -3.26 -8.75 -0.53
C LEU A 207 -2.49 -7.46 -0.29
N GLU A 208 -2.75 -6.82 0.85
CA GLU A 208 -2.10 -5.59 1.26
C GLU A 208 -1.22 -5.86 2.48
N PHE A 209 0.06 -5.49 2.37
CA PHE A 209 1.04 -5.48 3.46
C PHE A 209 1.30 -4.03 3.85
N SER A 210 1.33 -3.72 5.13
CA SER A 210 1.64 -2.38 5.61
C SER A 210 2.62 -2.38 6.76
N HIS A 211 3.40 -1.29 6.83
CA HIS A 211 4.29 -0.95 7.95
C HIS A 211 4.05 0.49 8.38
N ASP A 212 3.89 0.70 9.69
CA ASP A 212 3.54 1.97 10.30
C ASP A 212 4.69 2.51 11.17
N ARG A 213 5.12 3.75 10.90
CA ARG A 213 5.98 4.52 11.79
C ARG A 213 5.17 5.66 12.41
N VAL A 214 5.05 5.66 13.73
CA VAL A 214 4.26 6.67 14.46
C VAL A 214 5.16 7.72 15.09
N ASN A 215 4.69 8.98 15.12
CA ASN A 215 5.40 10.12 15.69
C ASN A 215 6.85 10.21 15.19
N THR A 216 7.01 10.23 13.89
CA THR A 216 8.30 10.16 13.20
C THR A 216 8.54 11.39 12.34
N VAL A 217 9.80 11.64 12.00
CA VAL A 217 10.19 12.67 11.02
C VAL A 217 10.07 12.09 9.62
N VAL A 218 9.56 12.89 8.68
CA VAL A 218 9.51 12.53 7.26
C VAL A 218 10.92 12.54 6.68
N GLU A 219 11.31 11.42 6.11
CA GLU A 219 12.62 11.22 5.48
C GLU A 219 12.51 11.32 3.94
N PRO A 220 13.61 11.60 3.22
CA PRO A 220 13.58 11.58 1.75
C PRO A 220 13.06 10.25 1.18
N ALA A 221 13.36 9.13 1.82
CA ALA A 221 12.86 7.81 1.44
C ALA A 221 11.34 7.68 1.51
N ASP A 222 10.64 8.51 2.30
CA ASP A 222 9.19 8.49 2.41
C ASP A 222 8.49 9.09 1.19
N LEU A 223 9.22 9.83 0.36
CA LEU A 223 8.72 10.31 -0.93
C LEU A 223 8.91 9.27 -2.04
N GLU A 224 9.62 8.17 -1.78
CA GLU A 224 9.91 7.11 -2.73
C GLU A 224 9.20 5.81 -2.31
N PRO A 225 8.02 5.47 -2.89
CA PRO A 225 7.25 4.31 -2.47
C PRO A 225 7.99 2.97 -2.55
N LEU A 226 9.01 2.87 -3.41
CA LEU A 226 9.83 1.67 -3.58
C LEU A 226 11.20 1.75 -2.86
N ALA A 227 11.49 2.83 -2.14
CA ALA A 227 12.75 2.93 -1.40
C ALA A 227 12.78 1.85 -0.31
N ARG A 228 13.89 1.10 -0.27
CA ARG A 228 14.19 0.24 0.88
C ARG A 228 14.59 1.14 2.05
N ALA A 229 14.30 0.69 3.28
CA ALA A 229 14.88 1.35 4.45
C ALA A 229 16.40 1.43 4.27
N SER A 230 16.95 2.61 4.47
CA SER A 230 18.40 2.73 4.63
C SER A 230 18.78 1.83 5.80
N THR A 231 19.53 0.79 5.51
CA THR A 231 20.22 0.06 6.55
C THR A 231 21.06 1.11 7.27
N LEU A 232 20.73 1.38 8.53
CA LEU A 232 21.63 2.15 9.39
C LEU A 232 22.94 1.37 9.38
N GLU A 233 23.89 1.78 8.54
CA GLU A 233 25.27 1.37 8.69
C GLU A 233 25.69 1.90 10.06
N ASN A 234 25.74 0.97 11.02
CA ASN A 234 26.46 1.19 12.26
C ASN A 234 27.88 1.55 11.88
N HIS A 235 28.22 2.82 11.96
CA HIS A 235 29.59 3.26 12.06
C HIS A 235 30.03 2.92 13.49
N ASP A 236 30.78 1.80 13.59
CA ASP A 236 31.67 1.54 14.72
C ASP A 236 32.81 2.59 14.79
#